data_0713e4447df1479c5df6767807995b99
#
_entry.id   0713e4447df1479c5df6767807995b99
#
_cell.length_a   1.000
_cell.length_b   1.000
_cell.length_c   1.000
_cell.angle_alpha   90.00
_cell.angle_beta   90.00
_cell.angle_gamma   90.00
#
_symmetry.space_group_name_H-M   'P 1'
#
loop_
_entity.id
_entity.type
_entity.pdbx_description
1 polymer ?
#
loop_
_entity_poly.entity_id
_entity_poly.type
_entity_poly.pdbx_seq_one_letter_code
_entity_poly.pdbx_strand_id
1 'polypeptide(L)'
;MKPFYLYFFILFYSFSSFANKDSIVSFSTAVKKNIKQYISYSNKAYSKKDYIKATYLYDSLVSNTLRGTQFDDFSSKRIGKKKLHLSSIKIPTLIFTYASWCVIEKGEIPALNKMAQDYKGKIKIVVIFWDKKQNMKKIARKFNSQIEVCYAHESYSKDQVTIKLLKKTLGFPTSYYLDASKTVVSIKKRSSKPLYKIDFKTSFDNSITALNTDINSLLIANSLNKTRLATH
;
A
#
# COMPACT_ATOMS: atom_id res chain seq x y z
N MET A 1 -31.45 34.72 -64.33
CA MET A 1 -30.78 33.49 -63.74
C MET A 1 -30.23 33.91 -62.40
N LYS A 2 -30.83 33.39 -61.30
CA LYS A 2 -30.38 33.68 -59.92
C LYS A 2 -29.28 32.72 -59.57
N PRO A 3 -28.10 33.12 -59.02
CA PRO A 3 -27.11 32.21 -58.53
C PRO A 3 -27.55 31.63 -57.18
N PHE A 4 -27.61 30.34 -57.15
CA PHE A 4 -27.92 29.54 -55.96
C PHE A 4 -26.67 29.50 -55.09
N TYR A 5 -26.63 30.33 -54.04
CA TYR A 5 -25.57 30.27 -53.04
C TYR A 5 -25.78 29.02 -52.19
N LEU A 6 -25.03 28.02 -52.51
CA LEU A 6 -24.92 26.78 -51.70
C LEU A 6 -24.17 27.15 -50.40
N TYR A 7 -24.91 27.47 -49.36
CA TYR A 7 -24.34 27.59 -48.01
C TYR A 7 -23.88 26.20 -47.58
N PHE A 8 -22.62 25.95 -47.85
CA PHE A 8 -21.93 24.81 -47.26
C PHE A 8 -21.79 25.08 -45.76
N PHE A 9 -22.79 24.66 -45.00
CA PHE A 9 -22.78 24.69 -43.57
C PHE A 9 -21.78 23.63 -43.15
N ILE A 10 -20.49 24.01 -43.02
CA ILE A 10 -19.49 23.23 -42.33
C ILE A 10 -19.92 23.24 -40.88
N LEU A 11 -20.73 22.26 -40.51
CA LEU A 11 -20.93 21.83 -39.16
C LEU A 11 -19.57 21.41 -38.64
N PHE A 12 -18.85 22.37 -38.06
CA PHE A 12 -17.79 22.09 -37.13
C PHE A 12 -18.43 21.30 -35.99
N TYR A 13 -18.55 19.99 -36.17
CA TYR A 13 -18.64 19.06 -35.07
C TYR A 13 -17.38 19.29 -34.27
N SER A 14 -17.44 20.21 -33.31
CA SER A 14 -16.58 20.21 -32.16
C SER A 14 -16.77 18.83 -31.52
N PHE A 15 -15.96 17.88 -31.95
CA PHE A 15 -15.66 16.70 -31.13
C PHE A 15 -15.07 17.28 -29.86
N SER A 16 -15.95 17.67 -28.95
CA SER A 16 -15.60 17.76 -27.54
C SER A 16 -15.08 16.37 -27.22
N SER A 17 -13.78 16.19 -27.35
CA SER A 17 -13.07 15.09 -26.74
C SER A 17 -13.44 15.20 -25.27
N PHE A 18 -14.51 14.52 -24.87
CA PHE A 18 -14.68 14.14 -23.50
C PHE A 18 -13.44 13.32 -23.20
N ALA A 19 -12.39 14.00 -22.76
CA ALA A 19 -11.32 13.37 -22.05
C ALA A 19 -12.04 12.64 -20.93
N ASN A 20 -12.30 11.35 -21.16
CA ASN A 20 -12.72 10.46 -20.10
C ASN A 20 -11.64 10.66 -19.04
N LYS A 21 -11.98 11.46 -18.03
CA LYS A 21 -11.21 11.54 -16.81
C LYS A 21 -11.28 10.13 -16.28
N ASP A 22 -10.30 9.30 -16.64
CA ASP A 22 -10.20 7.93 -16.19
C ASP A 22 -10.43 7.98 -14.69
N SER A 23 -11.63 7.60 -14.27
CA SER A 23 -12.00 7.68 -12.85
C SER A 23 -11.09 6.71 -12.13
N ILE A 24 -10.11 7.27 -11.41
CA ILE A 24 -9.11 6.48 -10.69
C ILE A 24 -9.88 5.53 -9.78
N VAL A 25 -9.76 4.24 -10.08
CA VAL A 25 -10.47 3.19 -9.34
C VAL A 25 -9.94 3.15 -7.91
N SER A 26 -10.84 3.12 -6.91
CA SER A 26 -10.40 2.97 -5.52
C SER A 26 -9.83 1.57 -5.28
N PHE A 27 -8.85 1.49 -4.38
CA PHE A 27 -8.22 0.23 -3.98
C PHE A 27 -9.25 -0.79 -3.47
N SER A 28 -10.18 -0.37 -2.62
CA SER A 28 -11.24 -1.26 -2.11
C SER A 28 -12.14 -1.80 -3.21
N THR A 29 -12.47 -1.00 -4.22
CA THR A 29 -13.25 -1.43 -5.39
C THR A 29 -12.48 -2.44 -6.21
N ALA A 30 -11.21 -2.17 -6.51
CA ALA A 30 -10.35 -3.09 -7.26
C ALA A 30 -10.18 -4.44 -6.53
N VAL A 31 -9.93 -4.39 -5.22
CA VAL A 31 -9.86 -5.60 -4.38
C VAL A 31 -11.20 -6.35 -4.42
N LYS A 32 -12.32 -5.68 -4.16
CA LYS A 32 -13.65 -6.33 -4.13
C LYS A 32 -13.96 -7.07 -5.43
N LYS A 33 -13.57 -6.50 -6.56
CA LYS A 33 -13.79 -7.09 -7.89
C LYS A 33 -12.98 -8.37 -8.10
N ASN A 34 -11.74 -8.43 -7.61
CA ASN A 34 -10.77 -9.44 -8.01
C ASN A 34 -10.42 -10.46 -6.91
N ILE A 35 -10.64 -10.14 -5.64
CA ILE A 35 -10.14 -10.93 -4.51
C ILE A 35 -10.72 -12.35 -4.44
N LYS A 36 -11.99 -12.53 -4.78
CA LYS A 36 -12.63 -13.85 -4.74
C LYS A 36 -11.97 -14.83 -5.71
N GLN A 37 -11.71 -14.39 -6.93
CA GLN A 37 -11.05 -15.19 -7.95
C GLN A 37 -9.61 -15.53 -7.54
N TYR A 38 -8.87 -14.53 -7.06
CA TYR A 38 -7.52 -14.73 -6.55
C TYR A 38 -7.50 -15.77 -5.42
N ILE A 39 -8.36 -15.65 -4.40
CA ILE A 39 -8.42 -16.61 -3.27
C ILE A 39 -8.70 -18.02 -3.78
N SER A 40 -9.65 -18.20 -4.69
CA SER A 40 -9.99 -19.50 -5.25
C SER A 40 -8.79 -20.17 -5.94
N TYR A 41 -8.11 -19.44 -6.83
CA TYR A 41 -6.94 -19.98 -7.54
C TYR A 41 -5.73 -20.17 -6.62
N SER A 42 -5.51 -19.26 -5.70
CA SER A 42 -4.41 -19.33 -4.73
C SER A 42 -4.58 -20.54 -3.81
N ASN A 43 -5.78 -20.78 -3.28
CA ASN A 43 -6.07 -21.95 -2.45
C ASN A 43 -5.84 -23.25 -3.22
N LYS A 44 -6.25 -23.32 -4.51
CA LYS A 44 -5.99 -24.47 -5.38
C LYS A 44 -4.49 -24.69 -5.62
N ALA A 45 -3.70 -23.64 -5.75
CA ALA A 45 -2.24 -23.73 -5.87
C ALA A 45 -1.61 -24.24 -4.57
N TYR A 46 -2.01 -23.67 -3.42
CA TYR A 46 -1.52 -24.11 -2.09
C TYR A 46 -1.89 -25.56 -1.77
N SER A 47 -3.10 -26.02 -2.10
CA SER A 47 -3.50 -27.42 -1.87
C SER A 47 -2.66 -28.42 -2.68
N LYS A 48 -2.15 -27.98 -3.84
CA LYS A 48 -1.21 -28.74 -4.68
C LYS A 48 0.26 -28.52 -4.31
N LYS A 49 0.55 -27.74 -3.27
CA LYS A 49 1.91 -27.32 -2.87
C LYS A 49 2.66 -26.55 -3.97
N ASP A 50 1.94 -26.00 -4.94
CA ASP A 50 2.49 -25.18 -6.03
C ASP A 50 2.66 -23.72 -5.55
N TYR A 51 3.73 -23.51 -4.78
CA TYR A 51 4.04 -22.21 -4.19
C TYR A 51 4.48 -21.18 -5.23
N ILE A 52 5.08 -21.63 -6.34
CA ILE A 52 5.48 -20.76 -7.47
C ILE A 52 4.24 -20.13 -8.07
N LYS A 53 3.25 -20.95 -8.40
CA LYS A 53 1.96 -20.48 -8.92
C LYS A 53 1.22 -19.59 -7.93
N ALA A 54 1.23 -19.92 -6.65
CA ALA A 54 0.61 -19.10 -5.61
C ALA A 54 1.24 -17.70 -5.54
N THR A 55 2.57 -17.62 -5.63
CA THR A 55 3.32 -16.36 -5.69
C THR A 55 2.98 -15.58 -6.97
N TYR A 56 3.04 -16.22 -8.12
CA TYR A 56 2.67 -15.62 -9.41
C TYR A 56 1.25 -15.03 -9.40
N LEU A 57 0.28 -15.74 -8.84
CA LEU A 57 -1.10 -15.25 -8.73
C LEU A 57 -1.20 -13.99 -7.86
N TYR A 58 -0.43 -13.91 -6.78
CA TYR A 58 -0.36 -12.73 -5.95
C TYR A 58 0.28 -11.54 -6.69
N ASP A 59 1.42 -11.77 -7.31
CA ASP A 59 2.13 -10.75 -8.06
C ASP A 59 1.30 -10.22 -9.24
N SER A 60 0.57 -11.12 -9.92
CA SER A 60 -0.37 -10.76 -10.98
C SER A 60 -1.54 -9.91 -10.45
N LEU A 61 -2.14 -10.27 -9.31
CA LEU A 61 -3.18 -9.46 -8.68
C LEU A 61 -2.65 -8.05 -8.37
N VAL A 62 -1.46 -7.95 -7.78
CA VAL A 62 -0.88 -6.66 -7.41
C VAL A 62 -0.54 -5.83 -8.65
N SER A 63 0.21 -6.39 -9.60
CA SER A 63 0.73 -5.64 -10.75
C SER A 63 -0.35 -5.24 -11.75
N ASN A 64 -1.31 -6.12 -12.01
CA ASN A 64 -2.31 -5.91 -13.07
C ASN A 64 -3.61 -5.26 -12.57
N THR A 65 -3.85 -5.23 -11.23
CA THR A 65 -5.15 -4.83 -10.72
C THR A 65 -5.12 -3.81 -9.60
N LEU A 66 -4.13 -3.91 -8.70
CA LEU A 66 -4.09 -3.07 -7.50
C LEU A 66 -3.13 -1.89 -7.64
N ARG A 67 -2.06 -2.06 -8.40
CA ARG A 67 -1.13 -0.96 -8.70
C ARG A 67 -1.85 0.13 -9.50
N GLY A 68 -1.58 1.38 -9.17
CA GLY A 68 -2.22 2.53 -9.81
C GLY A 68 -3.59 2.89 -9.24
N THR A 69 -4.18 2.06 -8.35
CA THR A 69 -5.45 2.40 -7.70
C THR A 69 -5.25 3.45 -6.61
N GLN A 70 -6.30 4.25 -6.35
CA GLN A 70 -6.33 5.20 -5.26
C GLN A 70 -6.60 4.48 -3.94
N PHE A 71 -5.66 4.56 -3.01
CA PHE A 71 -5.82 3.93 -1.70
C PHE A 71 -6.90 4.66 -0.89
N ASP A 72 -7.84 3.90 -0.32
CA ASP A 72 -8.94 4.48 0.46
C ASP A 72 -8.42 5.10 1.76
N ASP A 73 -8.98 6.24 2.15
CA ASP A 73 -8.61 6.88 3.41
C ASP A 73 -9.08 6.05 4.61
N PHE A 74 -8.28 6.05 5.64
CA PHE A 74 -8.63 5.43 6.92
C PHE A 74 -8.03 6.18 8.09
N SER A 75 -8.57 5.93 9.27
CA SER A 75 -7.98 6.42 10.51
C SER A 75 -7.60 5.27 11.42
N SER A 76 -6.47 5.38 12.11
CA SER A 76 -6.01 4.37 13.06
C SER A 76 -5.59 4.98 14.39
N LYS A 77 -5.79 4.23 15.48
CA LYS A 77 -5.44 4.65 16.84
C LYS A 77 -3.94 4.60 17.03
N ARG A 78 -3.39 5.51 17.81
CA ARG A 78 -1.99 5.55 18.26
C ARG A 78 -1.90 5.47 19.78
N ILE A 79 -0.76 5.01 20.29
CA ILE A 79 -0.52 5.01 21.74
C ILE A 79 -0.19 6.43 22.20
N GLY A 80 -1.01 6.99 23.12
CA GLY A 80 -0.74 8.30 23.72
C GLY A 80 -0.83 9.50 22.78
N LYS A 81 -1.37 9.32 21.56
CA LYS A 81 -1.51 10.38 20.54
C LYS A 81 -2.92 10.40 19.95
N LYS A 82 -3.29 11.51 19.31
CA LYS A 82 -4.51 11.59 18.47
C LYS A 82 -4.47 10.55 17.37
N LYS A 83 -5.64 10.14 16.85
CA LYS A 83 -5.71 9.22 15.70
C LYS A 83 -4.88 9.74 14.52
N LEU A 84 -4.28 8.82 13.80
CA LEU A 84 -3.67 9.07 12.50
C LEU A 84 -4.75 8.97 11.43
N HIS A 85 -4.83 9.96 10.56
CA HIS A 85 -5.60 9.90 9.32
C HIS A 85 -4.62 9.78 8.16
N LEU A 86 -4.81 8.81 7.26
CA LEU A 86 -3.91 8.62 6.13
C LEU A 86 -3.87 9.87 5.24
N SER A 87 -5.01 10.51 5.04
CA SER A 87 -5.15 11.75 4.26
C SER A 87 -4.36 12.94 4.82
N SER A 88 -4.00 12.91 6.11
CA SER A 88 -3.16 13.95 6.74
C SER A 88 -1.68 13.87 6.35
N ILE A 89 -1.23 12.74 5.83
CA ILE A 89 0.16 12.54 5.41
C ILE A 89 0.31 13.00 3.96
N LYS A 90 1.11 14.03 3.70
CA LYS A 90 1.27 14.66 2.36
C LYS A 90 2.51 14.20 1.59
N ILE A 91 3.22 13.22 2.11
CA ILE A 91 4.42 12.62 1.51
C ILE A 91 4.19 11.14 1.22
N PRO A 92 5.02 10.49 0.37
CA PRO A 92 4.95 9.05 0.13
C PRO A 92 4.93 8.27 1.44
N THR A 93 4.14 7.21 1.49
CA THR A 93 3.83 6.50 2.72
C THR A 93 4.05 5.00 2.56
N LEU A 94 4.79 4.40 3.50
CA LEU A 94 4.92 2.95 3.64
C LEU A 94 4.05 2.51 4.81
N ILE A 95 3.13 1.59 4.57
CA ILE A 95 2.28 1.01 5.60
C ILE A 95 2.67 -0.45 5.80
N PHE A 96 3.12 -0.80 6.99
CA PHE A 96 3.42 -2.17 7.38
C PHE A 96 2.34 -2.69 8.32
N THR A 97 1.82 -3.88 8.06
CA THR A 97 0.81 -4.51 8.91
C THR A 97 1.38 -5.73 9.61
N TYR A 98 1.20 -5.79 10.94
CA TYR A 98 1.69 -6.86 11.79
C TYR A 98 0.61 -7.32 12.79
N ALA A 99 0.91 -8.42 13.48
CA ALA A 99 0.31 -8.74 14.76
C ALA A 99 1.44 -8.97 15.78
N SER A 100 1.18 -8.77 17.06
CA SER A 100 2.21 -8.90 18.11
C SER A 100 2.82 -10.30 18.20
N TRP A 101 2.15 -11.30 17.69
CA TRP A 101 2.59 -12.69 17.59
C TRP A 101 3.29 -13.03 16.27
N CYS A 102 3.34 -12.09 15.28
CA CYS A 102 4.12 -12.32 14.07
C CYS A 102 5.60 -12.45 14.41
N VAL A 103 6.25 -13.40 13.78
CA VAL A 103 7.70 -13.51 13.83
C VAL A 103 8.29 -12.35 13.02
N ILE A 104 8.90 -11.41 13.73
CA ILE A 104 9.64 -10.29 13.12
C ILE A 104 11.12 -10.63 13.25
N GLU A 105 11.85 -10.59 12.15
CA GLU A 105 13.29 -10.84 12.16
C GLU A 105 14.02 -9.82 13.04
N LYS A 106 15.11 -10.26 13.68
CA LYS A 106 15.83 -9.42 14.66
C LYS A 106 16.30 -8.08 14.10
N GLY A 107 16.68 -8.05 12.83
CA GLY A 107 17.19 -6.86 12.13
C GLY A 107 16.10 -5.96 11.55
N GLU A 108 14.86 -6.42 11.41
CA GLU A 108 13.81 -5.71 10.67
C GLU A 108 13.40 -4.38 11.34
N ILE A 109 13.11 -4.39 12.64
CA ILE A 109 12.72 -3.14 13.34
C ILE A 109 13.89 -2.13 13.36
N PRO A 110 15.13 -2.52 13.69
CA PRO A 110 16.28 -1.63 13.55
C PRO A 110 16.45 -1.06 12.14
N ALA A 111 16.25 -1.87 11.09
CA ALA A 111 16.31 -1.40 9.70
C ALA A 111 15.19 -0.38 9.40
N LEU A 112 13.95 -0.64 9.82
CA LEU A 112 12.85 0.32 9.69
C LEU A 112 13.16 1.63 10.41
N ASN A 113 13.73 1.57 11.61
CA ASN A 113 14.12 2.75 12.38
C ASN A 113 15.19 3.57 11.65
N LYS A 114 16.20 2.89 11.08
CA LYS A 114 17.25 3.55 10.29
C LYS A 114 16.63 4.20 9.05
N MET A 115 15.84 3.48 8.27
CA MET A 115 15.20 4.03 7.08
C MET A 115 14.29 5.23 7.40
N ALA A 116 13.54 5.18 8.49
CA ALA A 116 12.70 6.31 8.92
C ALA A 116 13.51 7.56 9.28
N GLN A 117 14.75 7.40 9.75
CA GLN A 117 15.67 8.50 10.01
C GLN A 117 16.32 9.01 8.73
N ASP A 118 16.88 8.12 7.91
CA ASP A 118 17.60 8.47 6.69
C ASP A 118 16.71 9.19 5.67
N TYR A 119 15.43 8.80 5.60
CA TYR A 119 14.43 9.38 4.70
C TYR A 119 13.44 10.33 5.40
N LYS A 120 13.82 10.90 6.55
CA LYS A 120 13.00 11.87 7.27
C LYS A 120 12.55 13.01 6.35
N GLY A 121 11.24 13.30 6.35
CA GLY A 121 10.65 14.33 5.49
C GLY A 121 10.42 13.93 4.03
N LYS A 122 11.05 12.85 3.55
CA LYS A 122 10.87 12.33 2.19
C LYS A 122 9.80 11.24 2.12
N ILE A 123 9.72 10.41 3.14
CA ILE A 123 8.71 9.35 3.30
C ILE A 123 8.13 9.33 4.71
N LYS A 124 6.98 8.70 4.86
CA LYS A 124 6.39 8.38 6.17
C LYS A 124 6.22 6.87 6.32
N ILE A 125 6.73 6.32 7.41
CA ILE A 125 6.51 4.91 7.76
C ILE A 125 5.40 4.83 8.81
N VAL A 126 4.40 4.01 8.53
CA VAL A 126 3.26 3.70 9.40
C VAL A 126 3.26 2.20 9.66
N VAL A 127 3.24 1.81 10.90
CA VAL A 127 3.13 0.40 11.32
C VAL A 127 1.79 0.20 12.02
N ILE A 128 1.00 -0.76 11.56
CA ILE A 128 -0.32 -1.05 12.11
C ILE A 128 -0.32 -2.45 12.71
N PHE A 129 -0.55 -2.55 14.01
CA PHE A 129 -0.72 -3.82 14.71
C PHE A 129 -2.18 -4.22 14.80
N TRP A 130 -2.49 -5.47 14.42
CA TRP A 130 -3.83 -6.08 14.56
C TRP A 130 -4.04 -6.63 15.96
N ASP A 131 -3.87 -5.76 16.97
CA ASP A 131 -3.85 -6.11 18.37
C ASP A 131 -4.62 -5.11 19.23
N LYS A 132 -5.01 -5.58 20.42
CA LYS A 132 -5.41 -4.67 21.48
C LYS A 132 -4.21 -3.86 21.96
N LYS A 133 -4.46 -2.64 22.43
CA LYS A 133 -3.44 -1.67 22.86
C LYS A 133 -2.40 -2.27 23.83
N GLN A 134 -2.86 -3.10 24.78
CA GLN A 134 -1.98 -3.71 25.80
C GLN A 134 -0.96 -4.67 25.20
N ASN A 135 -1.37 -5.47 24.21
CA ASN A 135 -0.52 -6.53 23.64
C ASN A 135 0.66 -5.96 22.84
N MET A 136 0.45 -4.82 22.18
CA MET A 136 1.46 -4.23 21.31
C MET A 136 2.39 -3.24 22.01
N LYS A 137 2.11 -2.81 23.25
CA LYS A 137 2.90 -1.80 23.96
C LYS A 137 4.40 -2.10 24.03
N LYS A 138 4.77 -3.36 24.29
CA LYS A 138 6.18 -3.77 24.42
C LYS A 138 6.91 -3.65 23.10
N ILE A 139 6.31 -4.13 22.01
CA ILE A 139 6.92 -4.08 20.68
C ILE A 139 6.93 -2.67 20.12
N ALA A 140 5.89 -1.86 20.38
CA ALA A 140 5.79 -0.48 19.96
C ALA A 140 6.96 0.40 20.43
N ARG A 141 7.50 0.11 21.62
CA ARG A 141 8.65 0.85 22.19
C ARG A 141 9.96 0.63 21.42
N LYS A 142 10.04 -0.39 20.56
CA LYS A 142 11.22 -0.67 19.72
C LYS A 142 11.30 0.25 18.49
N PHE A 143 10.21 0.92 18.14
CA PHE A 143 10.17 1.86 17.02
C PHE A 143 10.55 3.27 17.47
N ASN A 144 11.32 3.98 16.65
CA ASN A 144 11.69 5.37 16.92
C ASN A 144 10.51 6.33 16.66
N SER A 145 10.67 7.60 17.05
CA SER A 145 9.64 8.63 16.94
C SER A 145 9.28 9.05 15.50
N GLN A 146 10.09 8.69 14.50
CA GLN A 146 9.82 8.98 13.08
C GLN A 146 8.77 8.03 12.51
N ILE A 147 8.55 6.87 13.14
CA ILE A 147 7.57 5.87 12.74
C ILE A 147 6.26 6.09 13.50
N GLU A 148 5.16 6.12 12.77
CA GLU A 148 3.82 6.14 13.38
C GLU A 148 3.37 4.72 13.71
N VAL A 149 3.35 4.39 14.98
CA VAL A 149 2.89 3.08 15.44
C VAL A 149 1.42 3.15 15.81
N CYS A 150 0.62 2.43 15.04
CA CYS A 150 -0.83 2.37 15.14
C CYS A 150 -1.30 0.99 15.58
N TYR A 151 -2.55 0.90 16.01
CA TYR A 151 -3.20 -0.37 16.32
C TYR A 151 -4.68 -0.35 15.95
N ALA A 152 -5.20 -1.52 15.59
CA ALA A 152 -6.60 -1.76 15.35
C ALA A 152 -6.97 -3.18 15.80
N HIS A 153 -8.19 -3.37 16.29
CA HIS A 153 -8.66 -4.68 16.75
C HIS A 153 -10.15 -4.87 16.46
N GLU A 154 -10.54 -6.09 16.14
CA GLU A 154 -11.91 -6.45 15.76
C GLU A 154 -12.95 -6.12 16.84
N SER A 155 -12.55 -6.19 18.12
CA SER A 155 -13.42 -5.81 19.25
C SER A 155 -13.70 -4.30 19.35
N TYR A 156 -13.04 -3.47 18.53
CA TYR A 156 -13.27 -2.03 18.52
C TYR A 156 -14.15 -1.65 17.33
N SER A 157 -15.40 -1.30 17.58
CA SER A 157 -16.37 -0.95 16.51
C SER A 157 -15.86 0.10 15.52
N LYS A 158 -15.12 1.10 16.01
CA LYS A 158 -14.55 2.18 15.20
C LYS A 158 -13.36 1.76 14.31
N ASP A 159 -12.85 0.55 14.47
CA ASP A 159 -11.70 0.04 13.70
C ASP A 159 -12.14 -0.82 12.51
N GLN A 160 -13.43 -1.12 12.38
CA GLN A 160 -13.95 -2.04 11.37
C GLN A 160 -13.60 -1.64 9.94
N VAL A 161 -13.59 -0.35 9.62
CA VAL A 161 -13.21 0.16 8.28
C VAL A 161 -11.76 -0.22 7.98
N THR A 162 -10.82 0.11 8.87
CA THR A 162 -9.39 -0.20 8.72
C THR A 162 -9.13 -1.70 8.65
N ILE A 163 -9.83 -2.49 9.48
CA ILE A 163 -9.71 -3.94 9.49
C ILE A 163 -10.22 -4.53 8.17
N LYS A 164 -11.37 -4.08 7.70
CA LYS A 164 -11.93 -4.53 6.43
C LYS A 164 -11.02 -4.18 5.27
N LEU A 165 -10.47 -2.97 5.25
CA LEU A 165 -9.61 -2.47 4.19
C LEU A 165 -8.26 -3.19 4.13
N LEU A 166 -7.59 -3.38 5.26
CA LEU A 166 -6.20 -3.83 5.31
C LEU A 166 -6.02 -5.28 5.78
N LYS A 167 -6.77 -5.72 6.80
CA LYS A 167 -6.59 -7.06 7.38
C LYS A 167 -7.33 -8.13 6.59
N LYS A 168 -8.60 -7.86 6.23
CA LYS A 168 -9.49 -8.86 5.60
C LYS A 168 -9.36 -8.93 4.08
N THR A 169 -8.50 -8.12 3.47
CA THR A 169 -8.27 -8.12 2.02
C THR A 169 -7.13 -9.07 1.63
N LEU A 170 -5.90 -8.64 1.85
CA LEU A 170 -4.69 -9.35 1.44
C LEU A 170 -4.03 -10.11 2.58
N GLY A 171 -4.60 -10.04 3.79
CA GLY A 171 -4.04 -10.63 5.00
C GLY A 171 -2.87 -9.83 5.56
N PHE A 172 -2.07 -10.47 6.41
CA PHE A 172 -0.87 -9.88 7.02
C PHE A 172 0.17 -10.97 7.32
N PRO A 173 1.46 -10.64 7.45
CA PRO A 173 2.03 -9.31 7.28
C PRO A 173 2.05 -8.88 5.81
N THR A 174 1.66 -7.64 5.56
CA THR A 174 1.63 -7.03 4.21
C THR A 174 2.17 -5.61 4.30
N SER A 175 2.90 -5.19 3.28
CA SER A 175 3.43 -3.83 3.15
C SER A 175 2.80 -3.15 1.95
N TYR A 176 2.34 -1.90 2.13
CA TYR A 176 1.75 -1.07 1.09
C TYR A 176 2.64 0.14 0.86
N TYR A 177 2.96 0.42 -0.39
CA TYR A 177 3.80 1.53 -0.81
C TYR A 177 2.93 2.50 -1.60
N LEU A 178 2.70 3.67 -1.03
CA LEU A 178 1.79 4.70 -1.55
C LEU A 178 2.58 5.97 -1.88
N ASP A 179 2.34 6.56 -3.03
CA ASP A 179 2.89 7.87 -3.35
C ASP A 179 2.24 8.99 -2.51
N ALA A 180 2.61 10.24 -2.75
CA ALA A 180 2.08 11.39 -1.99
C ALA A 180 0.57 11.58 -2.21
N SER A 181 0.04 11.24 -3.37
CA SER A 181 -1.39 11.27 -3.70
C SER A 181 -2.16 10.06 -3.16
N LYS A 182 -1.46 9.11 -2.53
CA LYS A 182 -2.00 7.83 -2.03
C LYS A 182 -2.36 6.84 -3.15
N THR A 183 -1.75 6.98 -4.32
CA THR A 183 -1.82 5.95 -5.34
C THR A 183 -0.95 4.76 -4.93
N VAL A 184 -1.46 3.55 -5.14
CA VAL A 184 -0.73 2.31 -4.86
C VAL A 184 0.41 2.14 -5.86
N VAL A 185 1.64 2.21 -5.40
CA VAL A 185 2.85 1.96 -6.21
C VAL A 185 3.21 0.47 -6.17
N SER A 186 3.12 -0.15 -4.99
CA SER A 186 3.42 -1.57 -4.81
C SER A 186 2.75 -2.11 -3.55
N ILE A 187 2.54 -3.42 -3.52
CA ILE A 187 2.10 -4.15 -2.33
C ILE A 187 2.92 -5.42 -2.24
N LYS A 188 3.51 -5.67 -1.07
CA LYS A 188 4.35 -6.84 -0.84
C LYS A 188 3.83 -7.66 0.32
N LYS A 189 3.65 -8.95 0.09
CA LYS A 189 3.39 -9.92 1.15
C LYS A 189 4.72 -10.32 1.78
N ARG A 190 4.81 -10.23 3.09
CA ARG A 190 6.01 -10.67 3.80
C ARG A 190 5.88 -12.14 4.17
N SER A 191 6.98 -12.87 4.09
CA SER A 191 6.99 -14.26 4.52
C SER A 191 6.74 -14.33 6.03
N SER A 192 5.80 -15.17 6.45
CA SER A 192 5.60 -15.52 7.86
C SER A 192 6.49 -16.70 8.28
N LYS A 193 7.25 -17.28 7.36
CA LYS A 193 8.18 -18.35 7.70
C LYS A 193 9.45 -17.73 8.29
N PRO A 194 9.86 -18.13 9.51
CA PRO A 194 11.17 -17.77 9.99
C PRO A 194 12.17 -18.38 8.99
N LEU A 195 12.87 -17.54 8.28
CA LEU A 195 14.12 -17.97 7.67
C LEU A 195 14.98 -18.51 8.82
N TYR A 196 15.52 -19.71 8.65
CA TYR A 196 16.40 -20.35 9.62
C TYR A 196 17.29 -19.33 10.30
N LYS A 197 17.62 -19.56 11.58
CA LYS A 197 18.38 -18.69 12.49
C LYS A 197 19.45 -17.84 11.75
N ILE A 198 19.02 -16.78 11.08
CA ILE A 198 19.96 -15.77 10.58
C ILE A 198 20.38 -14.91 11.77
N ASP A 199 21.66 -14.55 11.77
CA ASP A 199 22.22 -13.63 12.76
C ASP A 199 21.62 -12.21 12.57
N PHE A 200 21.84 -11.38 13.60
CA PHE A 200 21.30 -10.02 13.58
C PHE A 200 21.82 -9.20 12.40
N LYS A 201 23.14 -9.30 12.11
CA LYS A 201 23.77 -8.49 11.07
C LYS A 201 23.20 -8.83 9.70
N THR A 202 23.14 -10.10 9.36
CA THR A 202 22.55 -10.59 8.10
C THR A 202 21.08 -10.17 7.95
N SER A 203 20.29 -10.33 9.02
CA SER A 203 18.88 -9.90 9.03
C SER A 203 18.73 -8.40 8.84
N PHE A 204 19.58 -7.59 9.47
CA PHE A 204 19.59 -6.15 9.35
C PHE A 204 20.00 -5.71 7.92
N ASP A 205 21.10 -6.22 7.40
CA ASP A 205 21.63 -5.87 6.08
C ASP A 205 20.63 -6.25 4.96
N ASN A 206 20.03 -7.43 5.04
CA ASN A 206 18.98 -7.86 4.11
C ASN A 206 17.76 -6.93 4.16
N SER A 207 17.33 -6.56 5.37
CA SER A 207 16.19 -5.65 5.56
C SER A 207 16.49 -4.25 5.03
N ILE A 208 17.69 -3.73 5.26
CA ILE A 208 18.15 -2.43 4.73
C ILE A 208 18.15 -2.45 3.19
N THR A 209 18.73 -3.48 2.60
CA THR A 209 18.81 -3.61 1.12
C THR A 209 17.42 -3.66 0.51
N ALA A 210 16.54 -4.50 1.04
CA ALA A 210 15.17 -4.60 0.55
C ALA A 210 14.39 -3.29 0.69
N LEU A 211 14.48 -2.64 1.86
CA LEU A 211 13.79 -1.37 2.13
C LEU A 211 14.33 -0.24 1.25
N ASN A 212 15.65 -0.14 1.04
CA ASN A 212 16.24 0.86 0.15
C ASN A 212 15.73 0.71 -1.29
N THR A 213 15.73 -0.52 -1.81
CA THR A 213 15.18 -0.81 -3.16
C THR A 213 13.74 -0.37 -3.27
N ASP A 214 12.92 -0.70 -2.28
CA ASP A 214 11.50 -0.39 -2.26
C ASP A 214 11.22 1.11 -2.13
N ILE A 215 11.96 1.80 -1.25
CA ILE A 215 11.83 3.25 -1.04
C ILE A 215 12.28 4.00 -2.29
N ASN A 216 13.38 3.62 -2.92
CA ASN A 216 13.84 4.25 -4.16
C ASN A 216 12.80 4.08 -5.28
N SER A 217 12.24 2.89 -5.45
CA SER A 217 11.16 2.63 -6.41
C SER A 217 9.92 3.50 -6.13
N LEU A 218 9.56 3.66 -4.86
CA LEU A 218 8.46 4.53 -4.45
C LEU A 218 8.74 6.01 -4.76
N LEU A 219 9.94 6.50 -4.48
CA LEU A 219 10.32 7.89 -4.71
C LEU A 219 10.37 8.21 -6.22
N ILE A 220 10.86 7.29 -7.05
CA ILE A 220 10.84 7.41 -8.51
C ILE A 220 9.38 7.48 -9.01
N ALA A 221 8.53 6.56 -8.59
CA ALA A 221 7.13 6.57 -8.98
C ALA A 221 6.41 7.86 -8.54
N ASN A 222 6.70 8.35 -7.33
CA ASN A 222 6.14 9.59 -6.81
C ASN A 222 6.59 10.82 -7.64
N SER A 223 7.85 10.87 -8.09
CA SER A 223 8.34 11.96 -8.94
C SER A 223 7.66 11.96 -10.30
N LEU A 224 7.53 10.80 -10.94
CA LEU A 224 6.85 10.64 -12.23
C LEU A 224 5.38 11.07 -12.16
N ASN A 225 4.67 10.65 -11.11
CA ASN A 225 3.27 11.04 -10.94
C ASN A 225 3.12 12.54 -10.67
N LYS A 226 4.04 13.16 -9.93
CA LYS A 226 4.04 14.61 -9.70
C LYS A 226 4.25 15.38 -11.00
N THR A 227 5.17 14.96 -11.86
CA THR A 227 5.41 15.58 -13.18
C THR A 227 4.17 15.45 -14.07
N ARG A 228 3.57 14.27 -14.14
CA ARG A 228 2.34 14.04 -14.92
C ARG A 228 1.16 14.93 -14.49
N LEU A 229 1.00 15.17 -13.18
CA LEU A 229 -0.05 16.05 -12.66
C LEU A 229 0.22 17.55 -12.89
N ALA A 230 1.48 17.94 -13.09
CA ALA A 230 1.87 19.32 -13.37
C ALA A 230 1.75 19.70 -14.86
N THR A 231 1.62 18.71 -15.75
CA THR A 231 1.50 18.90 -17.22
C THR A 231 0.06 18.86 -17.73
N HIS A 232 -0.91 18.71 -16.85
CA HIS A 232 -2.36 18.78 -17.09
C HIS A 232 -3.01 19.90 -16.28
#